data_eceaa8a1b1c983b47a0029b68e1e3f75
#
_entry.id   eceaa8a1b1c983b47a0029b68e1e3f75
#
_cell.length_a   1.000
_cell.length_b   1.000
_cell.length_c   1.000
_cell.angle_alpha   90.00
_cell.angle_beta   90.00
_cell.angle_gamma   90.00
#
_symmetry.space_group_name_H-M   'P 1'
#
loop_
_entity.id
_entity.type
_entity.pdbx_description
1 polymer ?
#
loop_
_entity_poly.entity_id
_entity_poly.type
_entity_poly.pdbx_seq_one_letter_code
_entity_poly.pdbx_strand_id
1 'polypeptide(L)'
;GKRVQVFTTEGEYLAQAWVDRWCLTTGNGCGNGHTAASVAFSADPEQRFLYVASRSPARIWVFDRSTLEPLDSFGRPGIGPGEFAVLHHMTTDSQGNLYTSEVQDGRRVQKFVYRGLVDAPAP
;
A
#
# COMPACT_ATOMS: atom_id res chain seq x y z
N GLY A 1 11.02 5.17 -5.02
CA GLY A 1 10.22 5.37 -6.24
C GLY A 1 8.82 5.85 -5.93
N LYS A 2 8.12 6.26 -6.96
CA LYS A 2 6.75 6.78 -6.85
C LYS A 2 5.78 5.96 -7.71
N ARG A 3 6.14 4.73 -8.02
CA ARG A 3 5.31 3.87 -8.87
C ARG A 3 5.51 2.40 -8.54
N VAL A 4 4.53 1.61 -8.91
CA VAL A 4 4.64 0.17 -9.06
C VAL A 4 4.65 -0.16 -10.54
N GLN A 5 5.37 -1.19 -10.93
CA GLN A 5 5.45 -1.66 -12.30
C GLN A 5 5.17 -3.15 -12.34
N VAL A 6 4.52 -3.59 -13.40
CA VAL A 6 4.20 -5.00 -13.65
C VAL A 6 5.00 -5.46 -14.87
N PHE A 7 5.65 -6.59 -14.72
CA PHE A 7 6.43 -7.25 -15.78
C PHE A 7 6.02 -8.71 -15.88
N THR A 8 6.27 -9.33 -17.03
CA THR A 8 6.24 -10.78 -17.14
C THR A 8 7.41 -11.39 -16.38
N THR A 9 7.38 -12.70 -16.17
CA THR A 9 8.51 -13.43 -15.57
C THR A 9 9.77 -13.38 -16.41
N GLU A 10 9.63 -13.11 -17.70
CA GLU A 10 10.74 -12.92 -18.66
C GLU A 10 11.29 -11.50 -18.69
N GLY A 11 10.64 -10.57 -17.93
CA GLY A 11 11.09 -9.19 -17.79
C GLY A 11 10.48 -8.19 -18.76
N GLU A 12 9.44 -8.58 -19.51
CA GLU A 12 8.74 -7.67 -20.41
C GLU A 12 7.80 -6.75 -19.62
N TYR A 13 7.87 -5.46 -19.89
CA TYR A 13 7.01 -4.46 -19.25
C TYR A 13 5.55 -4.63 -19.70
N LEU A 14 4.63 -4.62 -18.75
CA LEU A 14 3.19 -4.71 -19.01
C LEU A 14 2.44 -3.43 -18.65
N ALA A 15 2.63 -2.91 -17.42
CA ALA A 15 1.85 -1.80 -16.91
C ALA A 15 2.56 -1.11 -15.74
N GLN A 16 2.06 0.07 -15.37
CA GLN A 16 2.47 0.76 -14.16
C GLN A 16 1.34 1.60 -13.58
N ALA A 17 1.42 1.88 -12.28
CA ALA A 17 0.59 2.84 -11.58
C ALA A 17 1.44 3.77 -10.72
N TRP A 18 1.05 5.03 -10.67
CA TRP A 18 1.69 6.02 -9.80
C TRP A 18 1.10 5.95 -8.39
N VAL A 19 1.95 6.12 -7.41
CA VAL A 19 1.59 6.08 -5.99
C VAL A 19 1.99 7.41 -5.35
N ASP A 20 1.01 8.18 -4.92
CA ASP A 20 1.23 9.49 -4.29
C ASP A 20 2.26 10.36 -5.04
N ARG A 21 2.13 10.44 -6.35
CA ARG A 21 3.08 11.15 -7.23
C ARG A 21 3.29 12.61 -6.85
N TRP A 22 2.26 13.22 -6.27
CA TRP A 22 2.27 14.59 -5.78
C TRP A 22 3.23 14.82 -4.60
N CYS A 23 3.55 13.75 -3.87
CA CYS A 23 4.43 13.80 -2.71
C CYS A 23 5.88 14.01 -3.15
N LEU A 24 6.36 15.21 -2.99
CA LEU A 24 7.73 15.59 -3.32
C LEU A 24 8.68 15.30 -2.15
N THR A 25 9.96 15.21 -2.43
CA THR A 25 11.00 14.98 -1.40
C THR A 25 11.16 16.14 -0.42
N THR A 26 10.69 17.32 -0.79
CA THR A 26 10.80 18.50 0.07
C THR A 26 9.60 19.42 -0.14
N GLY A 27 9.19 20.12 0.91
CA GLY A 27 8.39 21.33 0.83
C GLY A 27 6.88 21.18 0.78
N ASN A 28 6.31 19.97 0.72
CA ASN A 28 4.86 19.79 0.68
C ASN A 28 4.28 18.99 1.86
N GLY A 29 5.06 18.82 2.92
CA GLY A 29 4.58 18.19 4.17
C GLY A 29 4.39 16.68 4.12
N CYS A 30 4.83 16.00 3.08
CA CYS A 30 4.65 14.55 2.95
C CYS A 30 5.94 13.73 3.23
N GLY A 31 6.86 14.25 4.01
CA GLY A 31 8.06 13.55 4.43
C GLY A 31 9.15 13.48 3.37
N ASN A 32 9.76 12.31 3.19
CA ASN A 32 10.93 12.14 2.33
C ASN A 32 10.61 11.82 0.85
N GLY A 33 9.34 11.83 0.47
CA GLY A 33 8.91 11.58 -0.90
C GLY A 33 9.05 10.13 -1.40
N HIS A 34 9.38 9.20 -0.52
CA HIS A 34 9.43 7.77 -0.85
C HIS A 34 8.03 7.18 -0.72
N THR A 35 7.35 6.94 -1.83
CA THR A 35 5.94 6.55 -1.80
C THR A 35 5.74 5.04 -1.91
N ALA A 36 6.17 4.40 -2.98
CA ALA A 36 5.97 2.96 -3.15
C ALA A 36 7.08 2.17 -2.43
N ALA A 37 6.79 1.69 -1.21
CA ALA A 37 7.79 1.02 -0.36
C ALA A 37 7.67 -0.50 -0.38
N SER A 38 6.45 -1.05 -0.44
CA SER A 38 6.21 -2.49 -0.41
C SER A 38 4.89 -2.81 -1.10
N VAL A 39 4.76 -4.03 -1.58
CA VAL A 39 3.53 -4.55 -2.19
C VAL A 39 3.15 -5.88 -1.55
N ALA A 40 1.85 -6.14 -1.50
CA ALA A 40 1.29 -7.44 -1.12
C ALA A 40 0.00 -7.68 -1.92
N PHE A 41 -0.39 -8.95 -2.05
CA PHE A 41 -1.61 -9.31 -2.77
C PHE A 41 -2.67 -9.80 -1.80
N SER A 42 -3.94 -9.62 -2.18
CA SER A 42 -5.04 -10.22 -1.44
C SER A 42 -4.97 -11.76 -1.47
N ALA A 43 -5.55 -12.39 -0.45
CA ALA A 43 -5.44 -13.85 -0.27
C ALA A 43 -6.47 -14.65 -1.08
N ASP A 44 -7.40 -13.98 -1.78
CA ASP A 44 -8.36 -14.66 -2.64
C ASP A 44 -7.64 -15.35 -3.81
N PRO A 45 -8.18 -16.46 -4.36
CA PRO A 45 -7.51 -17.24 -5.42
C PRO A 45 -7.12 -16.41 -6.65
N GLU A 46 -7.92 -15.41 -7.01
CA GLU A 46 -7.64 -14.52 -8.14
C GLU A 46 -6.68 -13.40 -7.79
N GLN A 47 -6.36 -13.19 -6.52
CA GLN A 47 -5.53 -12.07 -6.05
C GLN A 47 -6.02 -10.74 -6.64
N ARG A 48 -7.31 -10.44 -6.45
CA ARG A 48 -7.97 -9.30 -7.10
C ARG A 48 -7.42 -7.96 -6.67
N PHE A 49 -6.87 -7.87 -5.47
CA PHE A 49 -6.37 -6.61 -4.92
C PHE A 49 -4.85 -6.62 -4.77
N LEU A 50 -4.26 -5.49 -5.12
CA LEU A 50 -2.86 -5.17 -4.88
C LEU A 50 -2.81 -4.11 -3.79
N TYR A 51 -2.18 -4.44 -2.66
CA TYR A 51 -1.89 -3.48 -1.60
C TYR A 51 -0.53 -2.84 -1.86
N VAL A 52 -0.46 -1.52 -1.74
CA VAL A 52 0.78 -0.77 -1.92
C VAL A 52 1.02 0.10 -0.69
N ALA A 53 2.10 -0.16 0.02
CA ALA A 53 2.52 0.67 1.13
C ALA A 53 3.12 1.97 0.60
N SER A 54 2.49 3.09 0.91
CA SER A 54 3.03 4.42 0.66
C SER A 54 3.69 4.92 1.95
N ARG A 55 5.02 5.00 1.92
CA ARG A 55 5.79 5.46 3.08
C ARG A 55 5.56 6.94 3.36
N SER A 56 5.34 7.72 2.33
CA SER A 56 5.07 9.16 2.41
C SER A 56 3.97 9.53 1.42
N PRO A 57 2.78 9.91 1.85
CA PRO A 57 2.33 10.12 3.23
C PRO A 57 1.80 8.83 3.87
N ALA A 58 2.43 8.16 4.66
CA ALA A 58 2.16 6.98 5.48
C ALA A 58 0.72 6.40 5.39
N ARG A 59 0.42 5.68 4.31
CA ARG A 59 -0.86 5.00 4.08
C ARG A 59 -0.69 3.75 3.23
N ILE A 60 -1.72 2.95 3.18
CA ILE A 60 -1.79 1.76 2.31
C ILE A 60 -2.85 2.00 1.26
N TRP A 61 -2.47 1.91 0.01
CA TRP A 61 -3.38 1.93 -1.12
C TRP A 61 -3.90 0.54 -1.43
N VAL A 62 -5.15 0.45 -1.84
CA VAL A 62 -5.78 -0.74 -2.39
C VAL A 62 -6.06 -0.48 -3.86
N PHE A 63 -5.42 -1.23 -4.73
CA PHE A 63 -5.62 -1.16 -6.18
C PHE A 63 -6.38 -2.40 -6.66
N ASP A 64 -7.17 -2.24 -7.70
CA ASP A 64 -7.56 -3.37 -8.54
C ASP A 64 -6.31 -3.90 -9.24
N ARG A 65 -5.98 -5.18 -9.04
CA ARG A 65 -4.75 -5.74 -9.58
C ARG A 65 -4.77 -5.83 -11.11
N SER A 66 -5.92 -6.05 -11.71
CA SER A 66 -6.04 -6.23 -13.15
C SER A 66 -5.94 -4.93 -13.93
N THR A 67 -6.49 -3.84 -13.38
CA THR A 67 -6.52 -2.53 -14.03
C THR A 67 -5.50 -1.54 -13.50
N LEU A 68 -4.95 -1.80 -12.29
CA LEU A 68 -4.12 -0.89 -11.50
C LEU A 68 -4.85 0.42 -11.15
N GLU A 69 -6.16 0.41 -11.11
CA GLU A 69 -6.95 1.54 -10.62
C GLU A 69 -6.96 1.58 -9.09
N PRO A 70 -6.73 2.74 -8.46
CA PRO A 70 -6.87 2.87 -7.02
C PRO A 70 -8.35 2.78 -6.63
N LEU A 71 -8.65 1.88 -5.69
CA LEU A 71 -10.02 1.66 -5.19
C LEU A 71 -10.23 2.35 -3.85
N ASP A 72 -9.25 2.29 -2.96
CA ASP A 72 -9.33 2.82 -1.61
C ASP A 72 -7.95 3.03 -1.01
N SER A 73 -7.90 3.69 0.14
CA SER A 73 -6.68 3.79 0.94
C SER A 73 -7.01 3.92 2.42
N PHE A 74 -6.11 3.46 3.27
CA PHE A 74 -6.26 3.59 4.72
C PHE A 74 -4.92 3.84 5.40
N GLY A 75 -4.98 4.30 6.64
CA GLY A 75 -3.81 4.72 7.40
C GLY A 75 -3.48 6.20 7.20
N ARG A 76 -2.69 6.71 8.11
CA ARG A 76 -2.24 8.13 8.13
C ARG A 76 -0.95 8.24 8.93
N PRO A 77 -0.21 9.35 8.82
CA PRO A 77 0.96 9.60 9.65
C PRO A 77 0.59 9.64 11.15
N GLY A 78 1.41 9.01 11.98
CA GLY A 78 1.25 9.00 13.43
C GLY A 78 1.83 7.75 14.08
N ILE A 79 1.61 7.60 15.39
CA ILE A 79 2.12 6.49 16.21
C ILE A 79 1.02 5.68 16.88
N GLY A 80 -0.24 6.04 16.67
CA GLY A 80 -1.40 5.31 17.19
C GLY A 80 -1.75 4.07 16.35
N PRO A 81 -2.71 3.26 16.79
CA PRO A 81 -3.22 2.13 16.00
C PRO A 81 -3.78 2.61 14.65
N GLY A 82 -3.39 1.95 13.57
CA GLY A 82 -3.78 2.34 12.21
C GLY A 82 -3.06 3.56 11.66
N GLU A 83 -2.12 4.12 12.41
CA GLU A 83 -1.22 5.18 11.98
C GLU A 83 0.17 4.62 11.72
N PHE A 84 0.98 5.31 10.93
CA PHE A 84 2.33 4.88 10.60
C PHE A 84 3.33 6.03 10.76
N ALA A 85 4.43 5.75 11.47
CA ALA A 85 5.56 6.67 11.53
C ALA A 85 6.48 6.48 10.32
N VAL A 86 6.96 5.26 10.10
CA VAL A 86 7.80 4.93 8.93
C VAL A 86 7.42 3.53 8.42
N LEU A 87 6.35 3.47 7.64
CA LEU A 87 5.90 2.24 7.00
C LEU A 87 6.94 1.74 6.01
N HIS A 88 7.32 0.47 6.09
CA HIS A 88 8.43 -0.06 5.31
C HIS A 88 8.09 -1.33 4.54
N HIS A 89 7.56 -2.34 5.20
CA HIS A 89 7.17 -3.60 4.57
C HIS A 89 5.77 -4.03 5.00
N MET A 90 5.17 -4.89 4.19
CA MET A 90 3.92 -5.55 4.52
C MET A 90 3.82 -6.92 3.85
N THR A 91 2.98 -7.76 4.40
CA THR A 91 2.62 -9.08 3.85
C THR A 91 1.20 -9.44 4.25
N THR A 92 0.62 -10.40 3.56
CA THR A 92 -0.69 -10.96 3.88
C THR A 92 -0.57 -12.41 4.32
N ASP A 93 -1.52 -12.88 5.14
CA ASP A 93 -1.66 -14.31 5.44
C ASP A 93 -2.76 -14.95 4.59
N SER A 94 -2.92 -16.26 4.71
CA SER A 94 -3.92 -17.02 3.95
C SER A 94 -5.38 -16.68 4.29
N GLN A 95 -5.61 -15.97 5.40
CA GLN A 95 -6.93 -15.49 5.81
C GLN A 95 -7.22 -14.07 5.33
N GLY A 96 -6.27 -13.45 4.63
CA GLY A 96 -6.40 -12.10 4.10
C GLY A 96 -6.00 -10.98 5.06
N ASN A 97 -5.52 -11.33 6.27
CA ASN A 97 -5.03 -10.31 7.19
C ASN A 97 -3.74 -9.69 6.67
N LEU A 98 -3.61 -8.39 6.84
CA LEU A 98 -2.43 -7.64 6.42
C LEU A 98 -1.55 -7.34 7.64
N TYR A 99 -0.27 -7.59 7.50
CA TYR A 99 0.75 -7.29 8.51
C TYR A 99 1.67 -6.22 7.94
N THR A 100 1.91 -5.17 8.73
CA THR A 100 2.83 -4.09 8.37
C THR A 100 3.99 -4.06 9.34
N SER A 101 5.15 -3.68 8.85
CA SER A 101 6.31 -3.42 9.71
C SER A 101 6.83 -2.00 9.48
N GLU A 102 7.24 -1.38 10.56
CA GLU A 102 7.78 -0.03 10.57
C GLU A 102 9.22 -0.04 11.04
N VAL A 103 10.00 0.89 10.51
CA VAL A 103 11.39 1.13 10.90
C VAL A 103 11.53 2.47 11.62
N GLN A 104 12.74 2.77 12.08
CA GLN A 104 13.05 4.03 12.78
C GLN A 104 12.11 4.25 13.99
N ASP A 105 11.41 5.36 14.04
CA ASP A 105 10.58 5.74 15.19
C ASP A 105 9.36 4.84 15.39
N GLY A 106 8.87 4.22 14.33
CA GLY A 106 7.72 3.30 14.41
C GLY A 106 8.06 2.01 15.16
N ARG A 107 9.10 1.30 14.75
CA ARG A 107 9.65 0.08 15.37
C ARG A 107 8.61 -0.92 15.85
N ARG A 108 7.59 -1.19 15.03
CA ARG A 108 6.48 -2.06 15.41
C ARG A 108 5.94 -2.84 14.22
N VAL A 109 5.14 -3.85 14.55
CA VAL A 109 4.31 -4.59 13.60
C VAL A 109 2.86 -4.31 13.95
N GLN A 110 2.02 -4.08 12.95
CA GLN A 110 0.57 -4.00 13.12
C GLN A 110 -0.10 -5.08 12.29
N LYS A 111 -1.16 -5.66 12.82
CA LYS A 111 -2.05 -6.59 12.12
C LYS A 111 -3.37 -5.90 11.83
N PHE A 112 -3.75 -5.89 10.55
CA PHE A 112 -5.07 -5.42 10.10
C PHE A 112 -5.91 -6.65 9.74
N VAL A 113 -6.96 -6.88 10.52
CA VAL A 113 -7.82 -8.06 10.35
C VAL A 113 -8.75 -7.84 9.17
N TYR A 114 -8.72 -8.78 8.22
CA TYR A 114 -9.63 -8.77 7.09
C TYR A 114 -11.07 -9.03 7.53
N ARG A 115 -11.99 -8.16 7.13
CA ARG A 115 -13.41 -8.22 7.50
C ARG A 115 -14.35 -8.56 6.34
N GLY A 116 -13.80 -8.81 5.17
CA GLY A 116 -14.55 -9.07 3.95
C GLY A 116 -14.63 -7.86 3.04
N LEU A 117 -15.35 -8.03 1.95
CA LEU A 117 -15.60 -6.97 0.99
C LEU A 117 -16.86 -6.19 1.39
N VAL A 118 -16.85 -4.91 1.09
CA VAL A 118 -18.04 -4.05 1.15
C VAL A 118 -18.39 -3.60 -0.26
N ASP A 119 -19.68 -3.37 -0.51
CA ASP A 119 -20.11 -2.79 -1.77
C ASP A 119 -19.60 -1.36 -1.89
N ALA A 120 -19.33 -0.93 -3.13
CA ALA A 120 -18.99 0.45 -3.39
C ALA A 120 -20.14 1.35 -2.90
N PRO A 121 -19.83 2.54 -2.33
CA PRO A 121 -20.88 3.48 -1.96
C PRO A 121 -21.78 3.80 -3.15
N ALA A 122 -23.08 3.94 -2.91
CA ALA A 122 -24.00 4.39 -3.94
C ALA A 122 -23.58 5.78 -4.45
N PRO A 123 -23.67 6.03 -5.76
CA PRO A 123 -23.30 7.33 -6.34
C PRO A 123 -24.18 8.48 -5.85
#